data_541c343a89ab592509cca901b370c2ef
#
_entry.id   541c343a89ab592509cca901b370c2ef
#
_cell.length_a   1.000
_cell.length_b   1.000
_cell.length_c   1.000
_cell.angle_alpha   90.00
_cell.angle_beta   90.00
_cell.angle_gamma   90.00
#
_symmetry.space_group_name_H-M   'P 1'
#
loop_
_entity.id
_entity.type
_entity.pdbx_description
1 polymer ?
#
loop_
_entity_poly.entity_id
_entity_poly.type
_entity_poly.pdbx_seq_one_letter_code
_entity_poly.pdbx_strand_id
1 'polypeptide(L)'
;MYATIPVYYPSLEEAARKDEAALWCDSYNINMDCRNFIQDKATTAMNSRKLDSFIGELVRFYGVERAIYVLSRTIQFSDWDSRFDQAVLDRAGQTDFPDARTPRDENHVDPTTRYVAEIDPCVANAIFMKLMELEEEQEATTQMENEGQRELDEDMALEM
;
A
#
# COMPACT_ATOMS: atom_id res chain seq x y z
N MET A 1 4.28 10.54 -12.81
CA MET A 1 3.96 10.33 -11.39
C MET A 1 2.56 9.75 -11.27
N TYR A 2 2.43 8.63 -10.62
CA TYR A 2 1.11 8.02 -10.39
C TYR A 2 0.45 8.62 -9.15
N ALA A 3 -0.89 8.53 -9.09
CA ALA A 3 -1.60 8.85 -7.86
C ALA A 3 -1.13 7.93 -6.73
N THR A 4 -0.77 8.51 -5.57
CA THR A 4 -0.18 7.77 -4.46
C THR A 4 -1.19 7.05 -3.58
N ILE A 5 -2.46 7.41 -3.68
CA ILE A 5 -3.53 6.88 -2.84
C ILE A 5 -4.39 5.92 -3.66
N PRO A 6 -4.57 4.66 -3.22
CA PRO A 6 -5.49 3.74 -3.87
C PRO A 6 -6.94 4.20 -3.73
N VAL A 7 -7.78 3.79 -4.66
CA VAL A 7 -9.23 4.05 -4.61
C VAL A 7 -9.94 2.80 -4.11
N TYR A 8 -10.64 2.92 -2.98
CA TYR A 8 -11.17 1.80 -2.20
C TYR A 8 -12.66 1.48 -2.46
N TYR A 9 -13.14 1.60 -3.69
CA TYR A 9 -14.48 1.15 -3.99
C TYR A 9 -14.51 -0.36 -4.21
N PRO A 10 -15.53 -1.07 -3.68
CA PRO A 10 -15.59 -2.54 -3.79
C PRO A 10 -15.77 -3.04 -5.22
N SER A 11 -16.31 -2.21 -6.12
CA SER A 11 -16.54 -2.61 -7.50
C SER A 11 -16.56 -1.40 -8.42
N LEU A 12 -16.45 -1.65 -9.72
CA LEU A 12 -16.63 -0.62 -10.75
C LEU A 12 -18.02 0.00 -10.68
N GLU A 13 -19.06 -0.79 -10.38
CA GLU A 13 -20.43 -0.30 -10.24
C GLU A 13 -20.56 0.75 -9.13
N GLU A 14 -19.95 0.49 -7.97
CA GLU A 14 -19.93 1.43 -6.86
C GLU A 14 -19.20 2.72 -7.23
N ALA A 15 -18.06 2.61 -7.90
CA ALA A 15 -17.29 3.76 -8.38
C ALA A 15 -18.10 4.58 -9.38
N ALA A 16 -18.83 3.90 -10.29
CA ALA A 16 -19.70 4.56 -11.28
C ALA A 16 -20.85 5.33 -10.62
N ARG A 17 -21.43 4.80 -9.54
CA ARG A 17 -22.47 5.50 -8.76
C ARG A 17 -21.95 6.79 -8.12
N LYS A 18 -20.66 6.87 -7.87
CA LYS A 18 -19.98 8.04 -7.29
C LYS A 18 -19.32 8.93 -8.35
N ASP A 19 -19.57 8.67 -9.64
CA ASP A 19 -18.94 9.35 -10.78
C ASP A 19 -17.40 9.25 -10.78
N GLU A 20 -16.85 8.16 -10.23
CA GLU A 20 -15.40 7.94 -10.12
C GLU A 20 -14.93 6.65 -10.80
N ALA A 21 -15.68 6.17 -11.80
CA ALA A 21 -15.35 4.94 -12.53
C ALA A 21 -13.97 5.00 -13.19
N ALA A 22 -13.64 6.11 -13.86
CA ALA A 22 -12.33 6.28 -14.49
C ALA A 22 -11.20 6.28 -13.45
N LEU A 23 -11.40 6.95 -12.33
CA LEU A 23 -10.43 7.00 -11.24
C LEU A 23 -10.21 5.60 -10.63
N TRP A 24 -11.27 4.83 -10.48
CA TRP A 24 -11.19 3.45 -10.00
C TRP A 24 -10.41 2.56 -10.95
N CYS A 25 -10.69 2.65 -12.25
CA CYS A 25 -9.97 1.88 -13.29
C CYS A 25 -8.48 2.23 -13.31
N ASP A 26 -8.15 3.52 -13.25
CA ASP A 26 -6.75 3.98 -13.21
C ASP A 26 -6.04 3.45 -11.97
N SER A 27 -6.69 3.55 -10.80
CA SER A 27 -6.12 3.04 -9.56
C SER A 27 -5.91 1.52 -9.60
N TYR A 28 -6.88 0.78 -10.16
CA TYR A 28 -6.76 -0.66 -10.35
C TYR A 28 -5.54 -1.02 -11.19
N ASN A 29 -5.36 -0.33 -12.32
CA ASN A 29 -4.22 -0.57 -13.22
C ASN A 29 -2.89 -0.23 -12.54
N ILE A 30 -2.83 0.85 -11.76
CA ILE A 30 -1.63 1.24 -11.02
C ILE A 30 -1.31 0.21 -9.94
N ASN A 31 -2.32 -0.33 -9.25
CA ASN A 31 -2.13 -1.41 -8.29
C ASN A 31 -1.52 -2.66 -8.95
N MET A 32 -2.00 -3.01 -10.13
CA MET A 32 -1.44 -4.14 -10.91
C MET A 32 0.00 -3.87 -11.33
N ASP A 33 0.32 -2.66 -11.78
CA ASP A 33 1.69 -2.28 -12.12
C ASP A 33 2.61 -2.34 -10.90
N CYS A 34 2.14 -1.87 -9.75
CA CYS A 34 2.87 -1.93 -8.48
C CYS A 34 3.16 -3.37 -8.08
N ARG A 35 2.16 -4.24 -8.16
CA ARG A 35 2.32 -5.67 -7.88
C ARG A 35 3.37 -6.29 -8.82
N ASN A 36 3.31 -6.01 -10.11
CA ASN A 36 4.25 -6.54 -11.09
C ASN A 36 5.67 -6.02 -10.84
N PHE A 37 5.81 -4.76 -10.50
CA PHE A 37 7.10 -4.16 -10.14
C PHE A 37 7.74 -4.89 -8.94
N ILE A 38 6.95 -5.15 -7.90
CA ILE A 38 7.41 -5.89 -6.73
C ILE A 38 7.82 -7.32 -7.13
N GLN A 39 6.93 -8.03 -7.83
CA GLN A 39 7.18 -9.41 -8.23
C GLN A 39 8.41 -9.57 -9.10
N ASP A 40 8.61 -8.67 -10.06
CA ASP A 40 9.68 -8.81 -11.04
C ASP A 40 11.05 -8.40 -10.50
N LYS A 41 11.11 -7.50 -9.52
CA LYS A 41 12.37 -6.87 -9.11
C LYS A 41 12.79 -7.12 -7.66
N ALA A 42 11.87 -7.47 -6.77
CA ALA A 42 12.15 -7.54 -5.34
C ALA A 42 13.20 -8.60 -4.99
N THR A 43 13.05 -9.81 -5.49
CA THR A 43 13.95 -10.94 -5.18
C THR A 43 15.38 -10.65 -5.67
N THR A 44 15.52 -10.13 -6.88
CA THR A 44 16.82 -9.75 -7.44
C THR A 44 17.47 -8.64 -6.62
N ALA A 45 16.69 -7.63 -6.21
CA ALA A 45 17.19 -6.54 -5.37
C ALA A 45 17.69 -7.03 -4.03
N MET A 46 16.96 -7.94 -3.39
CA MET A 46 17.37 -8.52 -2.11
C MET A 46 18.66 -9.34 -2.26
N ASN A 47 18.74 -10.20 -3.27
CA ASN A 47 19.91 -11.04 -3.52
C ASN A 47 21.15 -10.23 -3.91
N SER A 48 20.97 -9.08 -4.53
CA SER A 48 22.04 -8.16 -4.93
C SER A 48 22.39 -7.13 -3.85
N ARG A 49 21.77 -7.20 -2.67
CA ARG A 49 21.93 -6.24 -1.56
C ARG A 49 21.57 -4.80 -1.97
N LYS A 50 20.57 -4.65 -2.84
CA LYS A 50 20.06 -3.37 -3.34
C LYS A 50 18.62 -3.11 -2.92
N LEU A 51 18.20 -3.70 -1.79
CA LEU A 51 16.83 -3.59 -1.32
C LEU A 51 16.43 -2.14 -1.04
N ASP A 52 17.31 -1.34 -0.43
CA ASP A 52 17.02 0.06 -0.15
C ASP A 52 16.79 0.88 -1.41
N SER A 53 17.58 0.64 -2.46
CA SER A 53 17.42 1.27 -3.77
C SER A 53 16.08 0.87 -4.41
N PHE A 54 15.71 -0.39 -4.32
CA PHE A 54 14.42 -0.91 -4.79
C PHE A 54 13.25 -0.24 -4.06
N ILE A 55 13.32 -0.16 -2.74
CA ILE A 55 12.29 0.49 -1.91
C ILE A 55 12.15 1.97 -2.30
N GLY A 56 13.26 2.66 -2.51
CA GLY A 56 13.26 4.05 -2.98
C GLY A 56 12.54 4.23 -4.30
N GLU A 57 12.77 3.36 -5.27
CA GLU A 57 12.07 3.37 -6.55
C GLU A 57 10.58 3.05 -6.40
N LEU A 58 10.25 2.04 -5.60
CA LEU A 58 8.88 1.62 -5.33
C LEU A 58 8.06 2.78 -4.77
N VAL A 59 8.60 3.45 -3.76
CA VAL A 59 7.94 4.59 -3.12
C VAL A 59 7.85 5.80 -4.06
N ARG A 60 8.88 6.05 -4.85
CA ARG A 60 8.89 7.16 -5.81
C ARG A 60 7.83 6.98 -6.90
N PHE A 61 7.65 5.76 -7.40
CA PHE A 61 6.69 5.48 -8.47
C PHE A 61 5.26 5.33 -7.98
N TYR A 62 5.05 4.68 -6.84
CA TYR A 62 3.72 4.26 -6.39
C TYR A 62 3.29 4.86 -5.05
N GLY A 63 4.22 5.36 -4.25
CA GLY A 63 3.94 5.87 -2.91
C GLY A 63 3.87 4.78 -1.85
N VAL A 64 4.10 5.16 -0.59
CA VAL A 64 4.11 4.23 0.54
C VAL A 64 2.75 3.58 0.75
N GLU A 65 1.67 4.36 0.71
CA GLU A 65 0.31 3.84 0.96
C GLU A 65 -0.10 2.78 -0.04
N ARG A 66 0.14 3.03 -1.33
CA ARG A 66 -0.19 2.06 -2.39
C ARG A 66 0.66 0.79 -2.28
N ALA A 67 1.96 0.95 -2.01
CA ALA A 67 2.86 -0.19 -1.84
C ALA A 67 2.44 -1.07 -0.65
N ILE A 68 2.07 -0.46 0.47
CA ILE A 68 1.55 -1.17 1.64
C ILE A 68 0.23 -1.86 1.29
N TYR A 69 -0.67 -1.17 0.60
CA TYR A 69 -1.97 -1.73 0.20
C TYR A 69 -1.79 -3.01 -0.64
N VAL A 70 -0.97 -2.94 -1.69
CA VAL A 70 -0.74 -4.08 -2.59
C VAL A 70 -0.03 -5.22 -1.86
N LEU A 71 1.01 -4.92 -1.11
CA LEU A 71 1.80 -5.94 -0.41
C LEU A 71 1.05 -6.55 0.77
N SER A 72 0.15 -5.80 1.40
CA SER A 72 -0.74 -6.32 2.46
C SER A 72 -1.56 -7.50 1.96
N ARG A 73 -2.03 -7.45 0.72
CA ARG A 73 -2.78 -8.57 0.14
C ARG A 73 -1.91 -9.81 -0.03
N THR A 74 -0.67 -9.62 -0.47
CA THR A 74 0.31 -10.72 -0.58
C THR A 74 0.54 -11.38 0.78
N ILE A 75 0.70 -10.59 1.82
CA ILE A 75 0.93 -11.07 3.19
C ILE A 75 -0.32 -11.76 3.75
N GLN A 76 -1.50 -11.19 3.58
CA GLN A 76 -2.76 -11.80 4.02
C GLN A 76 -3.01 -13.14 3.36
N PHE A 77 -2.65 -13.28 2.10
CA PHE A 77 -2.79 -14.53 1.37
C PHE A 77 -1.86 -15.62 1.91
N SER A 78 -0.75 -15.22 2.53
CA SER A 78 0.29 -16.10 3.07
C SER A 78 0.42 -15.99 4.60
N ASP A 79 -0.63 -15.60 5.31
CA ASP A 79 -0.62 -15.28 6.74
C ASP A 79 -0.23 -16.47 7.64
N TRP A 80 -0.40 -17.70 7.15
CA TRP A 80 0.01 -18.91 7.84
C TRP A 80 1.52 -19.14 7.85
N ASP A 81 2.30 -18.33 7.12
CA ASP A 81 3.74 -18.52 6.98
C ASP A 81 4.48 -17.93 8.18
N SER A 82 5.24 -18.75 8.90
CA SER A 82 5.96 -18.35 10.11
C SER A 82 7.15 -17.43 9.87
N ARG A 83 7.50 -17.14 8.61
CA ARG A 83 8.60 -16.23 8.26
C ARG A 83 8.22 -14.76 8.36
N PHE A 84 6.95 -14.44 8.56
CA PHE A 84 6.50 -13.07 8.77
C PHE A 84 6.63 -12.67 10.24
N ASP A 85 7.14 -11.47 10.48
CA ASP A 85 7.13 -10.86 11.80
C ASP A 85 5.70 -10.53 12.23
N GLN A 86 5.42 -10.62 13.53
CA GLN A 86 4.07 -10.33 14.05
C GLN A 86 3.62 -8.91 13.71
N ALA A 87 4.53 -7.93 13.78
CA ALA A 87 4.23 -6.55 13.42
C ALA A 87 3.77 -6.41 11.96
N VAL A 88 4.38 -7.18 11.05
CA VAL A 88 4.00 -7.22 9.63
C VAL A 88 2.61 -7.82 9.44
N LEU A 89 2.34 -8.94 10.11
CA LEU A 89 1.02 -9.58 10.06
C LEU A 89 -0.07 -8.67 10.63
N ASP A 90 0.20 -7.99 11.73
CA ASP A 90 -0.75 -7.08 12.37
C ASP A 90 -1.06 -5.89 11.46
N ARG A 91 -0.05 -5.26 10.88
CA ARG A 91 -0.25 -4.11 9.99
C ARG A 91 -0.96 -4.50 8.69
N ALA A 92 -0.57 -5.61 8.09
CA ALA A 92 -1.22 -6.12 6.88
C ALA A 92 -2.69 -6.46 7.16
N GLY A 93 -2.98 -7.01 8.34
CA GLY A 93 -4.34 -7.33 8.77
C GLY A 93 -5.25 -6.10 8.98
N GLN A 94 -4.68 -4.92 9.18
CA GLN A 94 -5.42 -3.66 9.28
C GLN A 94 -5.89 -3.13 7.93
N THR A 95 -5.30 -3.61 6.84
CA THR A 95 -5.69 -3.19 5.49
C THR A 95 -6.97 -3.92 5.10
N ASP A 96 -8.03 -3.17 4.83
CA ASP A 96 -9.32 -3.71 4.42
C ASP A 96 -9.40 -3.79 2.89
N PHE A 97 -9.77 -4.98 2.41
CA PHE A 97 -10.05 -5.22 1.00
C PHE A 97 -11.55 -5.42 0.84
N PRO A 98 -12.25 -4.47 0.23
CA PRO A 98 -13.72 -4.49 0.18
C PRO A 98 -14.31 -5.81 -0.32
N ASP A 99 -13.66 -6.43 -1.29
CA ASP A 99 -14.14 -7.68 -1.90
C ASP A 99 -13.69 -8.95 -1.17
N ALA A 100 -12.83 -8.84 -0.16
CA ALA A 100 -12.28 -10.01 0.55
C ALA A 100 -13.33 -10.80 1.32
N ARG A 101 -14.47 -10.18 1.62
CA ARG A 101 -15.59 -10.78 2.37
C ARG A 101 -16.72 -11.29 1.48
N THR A 102 -16.66 -11.02 0.19
CA THR A 102 -17.69 -11.46 -0.74
C THR A 102 -17.49 -12.96 -1.01
N PRO A 103 -18.53 -13.82 -0.82
CA PRO A 103 -18.40 -15.23 -1.16
C PRO A 103 -18.00 -15.38 -2.63
N ARG A 104 -16.97 -16.16 -2.87
CA ARG A 104 -16.50 -16.42 -4.24
C ARG A 104 -17.58 -17.17 -5.00
N ASP A 105 -18.14 -16.54 -6.01
CA ASP A 105 -18.84 -17.21 -7.07
C ASP A 105 -17.79 -17.82 -8.00
N GLU A 106 -17.99 -19.05 -8.48
CA GLU A 106 -17.04 -19.75 -9.38
C GLU A 106 -16.71 -18.93 -10.63
N ASN A 107 -17.58 -18.02 -11.01
CA ASN A 107 -17.42 -17.12 -12.16
C ASN A 107 -16.86 -15.74 -11.80
N HIS A 108 -16.65 -15.46 -10.51
CA HIS A 108 -16.10 -14.18 -10.02
C HIS A 108 -14.67 -14.36 -9.59
N VAL A 109 -13.75 -13.80 -10.37
CA VAL A 109 -12.37 -13.67 -9.94
C VAL A 109 -12.31 -12.49 -8.98
N ASP A 110 -12.01 -12.77 -7.71
CA ASP A 110 -11.78 -11.72 -6.71
C ASP A 110 -10.66 -10.79 -7.22
N PRO A 111 -10.96 -9.51 -7.52
CA PRO A 111 -9.94 -8.60 -8.06
C PRO A 111 -8.74 -8.44 -7.14
N THR A 112 -8.92 -8.61 -5.82
CA THR A 112 -7.84 -8.47 -4.85
C THR A 112 -6.80 -9.58 -4.94
N THR A 113 -7.16 -10.77 -5.44
CA THR A 113 -6.20 -11.86 -5.63
C THR A 113 -5.18 -11.54 -6.73
N ARG A 114 -5.53 -10.64 -7.66
CA ARG A 114 -4.62 -10.22 -8.72
C ARG A 114 -3.46 -9.36 -8.22
N TYR A 115 -3.60 -8.78 -7.03
CA TYR A 115 -2.54 -7.97 -6.41
C TYR A 115 -1.52 -8.81 -5.64
N VAL A 116 -1.75 -10.12 -5.51
CA VAL A 116 -0.84 -11.01 -4.81
C VAL A 116 0.44 -11.18 -5.61
N ALA A 117 1.54 -10.67 -5.11
CA ALA A 117 2.85 -10.86 -5.73
C ALA A 117 3.40 -12.24 -5.38
N GLU A 118 3.92 -12.94 -6.38
CA GLU A 118 4.53 -14.26 -6.20
C GLU A 118 6.00 -14.08 -5.81
N ILE A 119 6.26 -13.82 -4.55
CA ILE A 119 7.62 -13.62 -4.01
C ILE A 119 7.81 -14.44 -2.75
N ASP A 120 9.05 -14.68 -2.40
CA ASP A 120 9.41 -15.38 -1.16
C ASP A 120 8.89 -14.57 0.05
N PRO A 121 8.28 -15.24 1.05
CA PRO A 121 7.80 -14.56 2.26
C PRO A 121 8.87 -13.77 3.02
N CYS A 122 10.12 -14.23 3.03
CA CYS A 122 11.20 -13.46 3.64
C CYS A 122 11.44 -12.14 2.93
N VAL A 123 11.33 -12.12 1.59
CA VAL A 123 11.45 -10.89 0.78
C VAL A 123 10.27 -9.97 1.05
N ALA A 124 9.05 -10.50 1.06
CA ALA A 124 7.84 -9.74 1.36
C ALA A 124 7.92 -9.09 2.76
N ASN A 125 8.36 -9.86 3.75
CA ASN A 125 8.53 -9.39 5.12
C ASN A 125 9.53 -8.23 5.20
N ALA A 126 10.70 -8.38 4.57
CA ALA A 126 11.75 -7.37 4.58
C ALA A 126 11.29 -6.05 3.93
N ILE A 127 10.60 -6.13 2.80
CA ILE A 127 10.05 -4.95 2.10
C ILE A 127 9.01 -4.27 2.97
N PHE A 128 8.09 -5.05 3.52
CA PHE A 128 6.98 -4.51 4.32
C PHE A 128 7.48 -3.80 5.58
N MET A 129 8.49 -4.35 6.26
CA MET A 129 9.12 -3.72 7.42
C MET A 129 9.67 -2.33 7.08
N LYS A 130 10.35 -2.19 5.95
CA LYS A 130 10.88 -0.91 5.49
C LYS A 130 9.76 0.07 5.13
N LEU A 131 8.69 -0.40 4.52
CA LEU A 131 7.52 0.43 4.20
C LEU A 131 6.83 0.94 5.47
N MET A 132 6.74 0.11 6.51
CA MET A 132 6.20 0.53 7.81
C MET A 132 7.04 1.64 8.45
N GLU A 133 8.37 1.53 8.37
CA GLU A 133 9.26 2.57 8.87
C GLU A 133 9.04 3.90 8.13
N LEU A 134 8.89 3.85 6.81
CA LEU A 134 8.61 5.04 5.99
C LEU A 134 7.23 5.62 6.28
N GLU A 135 6.23 4.79 6.54
CA GLU A 135 4.89 5.23 6.93
C GLU A 135 4.95 6.02 8.25
N GLU A 136 5.68 5.52 9.24
CA GLU A 136 5.87 6.19 10.53
C GLU A 136 6.60 7.53 10.36
N GLU A 137 7.62 7.59 9.52
CA GLU A 137 8.35 8.82 9.24
C GLU A 137 7.45 9.87 8.58
N GLN A 138 6.59 9.47 7.65
CA GLN A 138 5.65 10.37 6.99
C GLN A 138 4.59 10.90 7.96
N GLU A 139 4.07 10.05 8.84
CA GLU A 139 3.11 10.45 9.88
C GLU A 139 3.73 11.44 10.85
N ALA A 140 4.96 11.18 11.32
CA ALA A 140 5.70 12.08 12.20
C ALA A 140 5.95 13.45 11.56
N THR A 141 6.34 13.47 10.28
CA THR A 141 6.56 14.71 9.51
C THR A 141 5.27 15.50 9.38
N THR A 142 4.16 14.83 9.03
CA THR A 142 2.84 15.47 8.91
C THR A 142 2.38 16.08 10.24
N GLN A 143 2.58 15.36 11.35
CA GLN A 143 2.25 15.89 12.69
C GLN A 143 3.06 17.11 13.04
N MET A 144 4.36 17.12 12.77
CA MET A 144 5.24 18.26 13.01
C MET A 144 4.83 19.48 12.18
N GLU A 145 4.48 19.30 10.92
CA GLU A 145 3.97 20.35 10.04
C GLU A 145 2.66 20.93 10.56
N ASN A 146 1.74 20.08 11.01
CA ASN A 146 0.45 20.51 11.57
C ASN A 146 0.61 21.26 12.89
N GLU A 147 1.50 20.83 13.76
CA GLU A 147 1.82 21.53 15.01
C GLU A 147 2.47 22.90 14.75
N GLY A 148 3.41 22.97 13.81
CA GLY A 148 4.03 24.21 13.39
C GLY A 148 3.01 25.21 12.83
N GLN A 149 2.07 24.76 12.02
CA GLN A 149 1.00 25.59 11.48
C GLN A 149 0.05 26.09 12.57
N ARG A 150 -0.29 25.29 13.57
CA ARG A 150 -1.10 25.70 14.71
C ARG A 150 -0.44 26.82 15.52
N GLU A 151 0.85 26.68 15.82
CA GLU A 151 1.60 27.69 16.56
C GLU A 151 1.62 29.02 15.81
N LEU A 152 1.83 29.00 14.49
CA LEU A 152 1.80 30.19 13.65
C LEU A 152 0.42 30.86 13.66
N ASP A 153 -0.66 30.09 13.58
CA ASP A 153 -2.04 30.60 13.59
C ASP A 153 -2.39 31.22 14.96
N GLU A 154 -1.94 30.63 16.06
CA GLU A 154 -2.13 31.15 17.41
C GLU A 154 -1.36 32.46 17.62
N ASP A 155 -0.12 32.55 17.14
CA ASP A 155 0.70 33.77 17.21
C ASP A 155 0.06 34.91 16.38
N MET A 156 -0.47 34.62 15.21
CA MET A 156 -1.20 35.59 14.39
C MET A 156 -2.48 36.07 15.08
N ALA A 157 -3.19 35.20 15.78
CA ALA A 157 -4.39 35.57 16.54
C ALA A 157 -4.07 36.47 17.74
N LEU A 158 -2.91 36.29 18.37
CA LEU A 158 -2.46 37.10 19.50
C LEU A 158 -2.00 38.52 19.11
N GLU A 159 -1.55 38.72 17.88
CA GLU A 159 -1.14 40.03 17.35
C GLU A 159 -2.32 40.91 16.91
N MET A 160 -3.51 40.35 16.81
CA MET A 160 -4.73 41.08 16.53
C MET A 160 -5.52 41.42 17.77
#